data_ed935714a76bdc9591afe83c9fcda75c
#
_entry.id   ed935714a76bdc9591afe83c9fcda75c
#
_cell.length_a   1.000
_cell.length_b   1.000
_cell.length_c   1.000
_cell.angle_alpha   90.00
_cell.angle_beta   90.00
_cell.angle_gamma   90.00
#
_symmetry.space_group_name_H-M   'P 1'
#
loop_
_entity.id
_entity.type
_entity.pdbx_description
1 polymer ?
#
loop_
_entity_poly.entity_id
_entity_poly.type
_entity_poly.pdbx_seq_one_letter_code
_entity_poly.pdbx_strand_id
1 'polypeptide(L)'
;ITEYDEVVMKHFVDSLSIVKVNGFDNVTSIIDVGTGAGFPGIPLKIIFPEIKITLLDSLNKRIRFLNAVIDELELENIETIHGRAEDFSKKEDYREQYDLCVSRAVANLATLSEYCLPYVKVGGCFIPYKSGEIDEELNNSKKAAQILGGKIEEVVKFQLPDTDIGRSFVKIKKNKNTAKKYPRKAGLPAKEPL
;
A
#
# COMPACT_ATOMS: atom_id res chain seq x y z
N ILE A 1 2.12 16.88 12.33
CA ILE A 1 3.59 16.80 12.32
C ILE A 1 4.09 17.94 11.44
N THR A 2 4.78 18.89 12.03
CA THR A 2 5.27 20.12 11.36
C THR A 2 6.76 20.35 11.56
N GLU A 3 7.34 19.73 12.60
CA GLU A 3 8.77 19.79 12.84
C GLU A 3 9.55 19.01 11.77
N TYR A 4 10.59 19.60 11.22
CA TYR A 4 11.35 19.07 10.10
C TYR A 4 11.86 17.63 10.34
N ASP A 5 12.53 17.41 11.48
CA ASP A 5 13.08 16.08 11.81
C ASP A 5 12.00 15.02 11.99
N GLU A 6 10.84 15.38 12.53
CA GLU A 6 9.70 14.48 12.64
C GLU A 6 9.12 14.13 11.27
N VAL A 7 9.03 15.09 10.35
CA VAL A 7 8.57 14.86 8.97
C VAL A 7 9.53 13.92 8.26
N VAL A 8 10.83 14.20 8.35
CA VAL A 8 11.86 13.34 7.74
C VAL A 8 11.74 11.91 8.27
N MET A 9 11.70 11.72 9.58
CA MET A 9 11.69 10.40 10.19
C MET A 9 10.36 9.65 9.96
N LYS A 10 9.24 10.29 10.30
CA LYS A 10 7.92 9.63 10.34
C LYS A 10 7.25 9.52 8.97
N HIS A 11 7.73 10.25 7.97
CA HIS A 11 7.17 10.18 6.62
C HIS A 11 8.18 9.65 5.59
N PHE A 12 9.37 10.22 5.48
CA PHE A 12 10.34 9.81 4.46
C PHE A 12 11.07 8.52 4.84
N VAL A 13 11.73 8.47 5.99
CA VAL A 13 12.44 7.27 6.45
C VAL A 13 11.49 6.09 6.63
N ASP A 14 10.31 6.33 7.22
CA ASP A 14 9.26 5.33 7.37
C ASP A 14 8.83 4.78 5.98
N SER A 15 8.63 5.64 4.99
CA SER A 15 8.25 5.22 3.62
C SER A 15 9.32 4.34 2.96
N LEU A 16 10.60 4.69 3.12
CA LEU A 16 11.72 3.97 2.52
C LEU A 16 12.08 2.67 3.26
N SER A 17 11.59 2.48 4.48
CA SER A 17 11.88 1.29 5.28
C SER A 17 11.40 -0.02 4.66
N ILE A 18 10.54 0.02 3.63
CA ILE A 18 10.06 -1.16 2.88
C ILE A 18 11.20 -1.99 2.27
N VAL A 19 12.37 -1.40 2.04
CA VAL A 19 13.56 -2.12 1.55
C VAL A 19 14.02 -3.22 2.52
N LYS A 20 13.54 -3.21 3.77
CA LYS A 20 13.77 -4.30 4.73
C LYS A 20 12.99 -5.57 4.42
N VAL A 21 12.00 -5.51 3.53
CA VAL A 21 11.20 -6.68 3.15
C VAL A 21 11.86 -7.41 1.99
N ASN A 22 12.05 -8.71 2.14
CA ASN A 22 12.71 -9.55 1.13
C ASN A 22 11.99 -9.49 -0.23
N GLY A 23 12.78 -9.32 -1.31
CA GLY A 23 12.30 -9.35 -2.70
C GLY A 23 11.77 -8.02 -3.22
N PHE A 24 11.98 -6.91 -2.50
CA PHE A 24 11.66 -5.57 -3.00
C PHE A 24 12.45 -5.21 -4.27
N ASP A 25 13.69 -5.66 -4.39
CA ASP A 25 14.57 -5.38 -5.54
C ASP A 25 14.02 -5.84 -6.90
N ASN A 26 13.05 -6.75 -6.90
CA ASN A 26 12.44 -7.29 -8.13
C ASN A 26 11.12 -6.58 -8.52
N VAL A 27 10.74 -5.52 -7.79
CA VAL A 27 9.49 -4.78 -8.02
C VAL A 27 9.69 -3.77 -9.15
N THR A 28 8.82 -3.82 -10.15
CA THR A 28 8.82 -2.87 -11.28
C THR A 28 7.58 -1.98 -11.32
N SER A 29 6.51 -2.38 -10.64
CA SER A 29 5.26 -1.63 -10.59
C SER A 29 4.65 -1.64 -9.19
N ILE A 30 4.28 -0.46 -8.70
CA ILE A 30 3.67 -0.24 -7.38
C ILE A 30 2.35 0.51 -7.52
N ILE A 31 1.34 0.10 -6.75
CA ILE A 31 0.18 0.93 -6.46
C ILE A 31 0.14 1.28 -4.97
N ASP A 32 0.01 2.57 -4.67
CA ASP A 32 -0.15 3.09 -3.30
C ASP A 32 -1.63 3.43 -3.07
N VAL A 33 -2.31 2.60 -2.28
CA VAL A 33 -3.76 2.70 -2.04
C VAL A 33 -4.05 3.53 -0.81
N GLY A 34 -4.75 4.65 -1.01
CA GLY A 34 -4.99 5.64 0.05
C GLY A 34 -3.74 6.45 0.34
N THR A 35 -3.04 6.86 -0.71
CA THR A 35 -1.71 7.49 -0.65
C THR A 35 -1.65 8.79 0.18
N GLY A 36 -2.76 9.48 0.37
CA GLY A 36 -2.84 10.70 1.17
C GLY A 36 -2.03 11.85 0.55
N ALA A 37 -1.00 12.30 1.26
CA ALA A 37 -0.05 13.30 0.78
C ALA A 37 1.10 12.70 -0.05
N GLY A 38 0.94 11.45 -0.55
CA GLY A 38 1.94 10.78 -1.38
C GLY A 38 2.88 9.85 -0.61
N PHE A 39 2.50 9.41 0.59
CA PHE A 39 3.34 8.53 1.40
C PHE A 39 2.73 7.13 1.52
N PRO A 40 3.46 6.08 1.11
CA PRO A 40 4.89 6.04 0.79
C PRO A 40 5.26 6.32 -0.68
N GLY A 41 4.30 6.48 -1.60
CA GLY A 41 4.53 6.47 -3.04
C GLY A 41 5.54 7.51 -3.56
N ILE A 42 5.47 8.78 -3.15
CA ILE A 42 6.39 9.84 -3.61
C ILE A 42 7.84 9.59 -3.16
N PRO A 43 8.16 9.30 -1.87
CA PRO A 43 9.51 8.94 -1.47
C PRO A 43 10.07 7.72 -2.22
N LEU A 44 9.23 6.71 -2.46
CA LEU A 44 9.64 5.53 -3.24
C LEU A 44 9.97 5.92 -4.68
N LYS A 45 9.18 6.80 -5.30
CA LYS A 45 9.44 7.28 -6.66
C LYS A 45 10.73 8.04 -6.79
N ILE A 46 11.05 8.90 -5.82
CA ILE A 46 12.29 9.70 -5.82
C ILE A 46 13.52 8.79 -5.74
N ILE A 47 13.49 7.75 -4.90
CA ILE A 47 14.64 6.86 -4.70
C ILE A 47 14.74 5.75 -5.76
N PHE A 48 13.59 5.33 -6.29
CA PHE A 48 13.51 4.26 -7.30
C PHE A 48 12.83 4.77 -8.59
N PRO A 49 13.49 5.65 -9.36
CA PRO A 49 12.88 6.33 -10.50
C PRO A 49 12.41 5.38 -11.62
N GLU A 50 12.98 4.19 -11.73
CA GLU A 50 12.60 3.18 -12.73
C GLU A 50 11.27 2.48 -12.41
N ILE A 51 10.84 2.46 -11.15
CA ILE A 51 9.59 1.79 -10.77
C ILE A 51 8.40 2.63 -11.25
N LYS A 52 7.46 2.01 -11.96
CA LYS A 52 6.17 2.63 -12.28
C LYS A 52 5.32 2.71 -11.02
N ILE A 53 4.86 3.91 -10.62
CA ILE A 53 4.05 4.12 -9.42
C ILE A 53 2.70 4.73 -9.76
N THR A 54 1.64 4.14 -9.21
CA THR A 54 0.28 4.65 -9.28
C THR A 54 -0.18 5.07 -7.88
N LEU A 55 -0.56 6.33 -7.73
CA LEU A 55 -1.06 6.91 -6.47
C LEU A 55 -2.59 6.99 -6.51
N LEU A 56 -3.27 6.25 -5.65
CA LEU A 56 -4.73 6.24 -5.59
C LEU A 56 -5.24 6.86 -4.30
N ASP A 57 -6.12 7.86 -4.42
CA ASP A 57 -6.83 8.43 -3.26
C ASP A 57 -8.26 8.81 -3.64
N SER A 58 -9.16 8.71 -2.66
CA SER A 58 -10.58 9.04 -2.83
C SER A 58 -10.90 10.53 -2.73
N LEU A 59 -9.95 11.36 -2.29
CA LEU A 59 -10.12 12.79 -2.11
C LEU A 59 -9.46 13.60 -3.23
N ASN A 60 -10.27 14.22 -4.07
CA ASN A 60 -9.79 15.01 -5.20
C ASN A 60 -8.79 16.13 -4.80
N LYS A 61 -8.95 16.71 -3.60
CA LYS A 61 -8.00 17.72 -3.09
C LYS A 61 -6.57 17.14 -2.97
N ARG A 62 -6.44 15.88 -2.53
CA ARG A 62 -5.15 15.19 -2.43
C ARG A 62 -4.55 14.92 -3.80
N ILE A 63 -5.37 14.46 -4.74
CA ILE A 63 -4.92 14.22 -6.12
C ILE A 63 -4.39 15.50 -6.78
N ARG A 64 -5.08 16.64 -6.60
CA ARG A 64 -4.58 17.94 -7.11
C ARG A 64 -3.25 18.32 -6.50
N PHE A 65 -3.07 18.11 -5.20
CA PHE A 65 -1.81 18.34 -4.50
C PHE A 65 -0.69 17.44 -5.04
N LEU A 66 -0.99 16.14 -5.22
CA LEU A 66 -0.02 15.17 -5.75
C LEU A 66 0.42 15.50 -7.17
N ASN A 67 -0.51 15.93 -8.04
CA ASN A 67 -0.15 16.35 -9.39
C ASN A 67 0.77 17.56 -9.37
N ALA A 68 0.50 18.55 -8.51
CA ALA A 68 1.38 19.72 -8.36
C ALA A 68 2.78 19.32 -7.85
N VAL A 69 2.88 18.35 -6.92
CA VAL A 69 4.18 17.83 -6.45
C VAL A 69 4.92 17.07 -7.56
N ILE A 70 4.21 16.25 -8.33
CA ILE A 70 4.77 15.48 -9.45
C ILE A 70 5.34 16.44 -10.51
N ASP A 71 4.58 17.46 -10.86
CA ASP A 71 4.98 18.49 -11.84
C ASP A 71 6.18 19.30 -11.35
N GLU A 72 6.15 19.78 -10.09
CA GLU A 72 7.23 20.58 -9.48
C GLU A 72 8.56 19.82 -9.35
N LEU A 73 8.47 18.51 -9.07
CA LEU A 73 9.64 17.64 -8.93
C LEU A 73 10.02 16.95 -10.23
N GLU A 74 9.33 17.24 -11.34
CA GLU A 74 9.55 16.62 -12.65
C GLU A 74 9.63 15.08 -12.59
N LEU A 75 8.73 14.46 -11.79
CA LEU A 75 8.73 13.01 -11.61
C LEU A 75 8.11 12.31 -12.83
N GLU A 76 8.84 11.37 -13.38
CA GLU A 76 8.40 10.53 -14.50
C GLU A 76 7.91 9.15 -14.03
N ASN A 77 7.18 8.41 -14.88
CA ASN A 77 6.65 7.06 -14.60
C ASN A 77 5.81 6.99 -13.31
N ILE A 78 5.07 8.04 -13.01
CA ILE A 78 4.14 8.13 -11.89
C ILE A 78 2.81 8.72 -12.36
N GLU A 79 1.71 8.16 -11.88
CA GLU A 79 0.36 8.63 -12.20
C GLU A 79 -0.51 8.71 -10.94
N THR A 80 -1.55 9.53 -10.99
CA THR A 80 -2.53 9.66 -9.92
C THR A 80 -3.91 9.20 -10.35
N ILE A 81 -4.65 8.58 -9.44
CA ILE A 81 -6.03 8.14 -9.67
C ILE A 81 -6.93 8.72 -8.57
N HIS A 82 -7.96 9.48 -9.00
CA HIS A 82 -9.03 9.90 -8.11
C HIS A 82 -10.14 8.86 -8.07
N GLY A 83 -10.35 8.20 -6.96
CA GLY A 83 -11.43 7.27 -6.77
C GLY A 83 -11.30 6.34 -5.56
N ARG A 84 -12.28 5.47 -5.39
CA ARG A 84 -12.26 4.47 -4.33
C ARG A 84 -11.51 3.22 -4.76
N ALA A 85 -10.80 2.60 -3.84
CA ALA A 85 -10.05 1.38 -4.09
C ALA A 85 -10.95 0.25 -4.64
N GLU A 86 -12.15 0.11 -4.07
CA GLU A 86 -13.12 -0.93 -4.46
C GLU A 86 -13.66 -0.78 -5.88
N ASP A 87 -13.67 0.44 -6.42
CA ASP A 87 -14.19 0.70 -7.76
C ASP A 87 -13.11 0.48 -8.83
N PHE A 88 -11.90 0.97 -8.59
CA PHE A 88 -10.81 0.87 -9.56
C PHE A 88 -10.24 -0.55 -9.67
N SER A 89 -10.18 -1.30 -8.57
CA SER A 89 -9.71 -2.69 -8.61
C SER A 89 -10.63 -3.67 -9.37
N LYS A 90 -11.80 -3.22 -9.83
CA LYS A 90 -12.68 -3.97 -10.73
C LYS A 90 -12.41 -3.72 -12.21
N LYS A 91 -11.68 -2.64 -12.54
CA LYS A 91 -11.34 -2.28 -13.93
C LYS A 91 -10.15 -3.12 -14.39
N GLU A 92 -10.20 -3.63 -15.61
CA GLU A 92 -9.18 -4.51 -16.18
C GLU A 92 -7.78 -3.88 -16.20
N ASP A 93 -7.70 -2.57 -16.45
CA ASP A 93 -6.43 -1.83 -16.49
C ASP A 93 -5.67 -1.80 -15.15
N TYR A 94 -6.36 -2.07 -14.04
CA TYR A 94 -5.79 -1.99 -12.69
C TYR A 94 -5.83 -3.31 -11.93
N ARG A 95 -6.80 -4.17 -12.25
CA ARG A 95 -6.99 -5.42 -11.55
C ARG A 95 -5.87 -6.40 -11.84
N GLU A 96 -5.19 -6.85 -10.77
CA GLU A 96 -4.09 -7.83 -10.85
C GLU A 96 -2.96 -7.43 -11.82
N GLN A 97 -2.63 -6.13 -11.86
CA GLN A 97 -1.61 -5.57 -12.74
C GLN A 97 -0.29 -5.25 -12.03
N TYR A 98 -0.28 -5.10 -10.72
CA TYR A 98 0.87 -4.59 -9.99
C TYR A 98 1.70 -5.70 -9.33
N ASP A 99 3.04 -5.51 -9.34
CA ASP A 99 3.97 -6.36 -8.57
C ASP A 99 3.75 -6.19 -7.07
N LEU A 100 3.54 -4.95 -6.67
CA LEU A 100 3.41 -4.56 -5.28
C LEU A 100 2.24 -3.60 -5.09
N CYS A 101 1.42 -3.88 -4.11
CA CYS A 101 0.49 -2.91 -3.55
C CYS A 101 0.99 -2.51 -2.16
N VAL A 102 1.02 -1.21 -1.89
CA VAL A 102 1.31 -0.65 -0.56
C VAL A 102 0.13 0.16 -0.06
N SER A 103 0.02 0.30 1.24
CA SER A 103 -0.95 1.18 1.89
C SER A 103 -0.47 1.54 3.29
N ARG A 104 -0.67 2.80 3.72
CA ARG A 104 -0.28 3.27 5.05
C ARG A 104 -1.45 3.96 5.75
N ALA A 105 -1.73 3.55 7.00
CA ALA A 105 -2.68 4.19 7.93
C ALA A 105 -4.13 4.34 7.41
N VAL A 106 -4.64 3.39 6.62
CA VAL A 106 -5.99 3.48 6.02
C VAL A 106 -7.05 2.73 6.83
N ALA A 107 -6.81 1.46 7.20
CA ALA A 107 -7.78 0.60 7.88
C ALA A 107 -7.09 -0.60 8.57
N ASN A 108 -7.87 -1.47 9.23
CA ASN A 108 -7.37 -2.75 9.73
C ASN A 108 -6.94 -3.67 8.57
N LEU A 109 -6.10 -4.66 8.87
CA LEU A 109 -5.46 -5.50 7.86
C LEU A 109 -6.44 -6.35 7.04
N ALA A 110 -7.55 -6.83 7.63
CA ALA A 110 -8.57 -7.59 6.90
C ALA A 110 -9.25 -6.71 5.85
N THR A 111 -9.67 -5.50 6.23
CA THR A 111 -10.26 -4.50 5.33
C THR A 111 -9.27 -4.08 4.24
N LEU A 112 -8.01 -3.76 4.64
CA LEU A 112 -6.95 -3.40 3.68
C LEU A 112 -6.67 -4.51 2.70
N SER A 113 -6.68 -5.76 3.13
CA SER A 113 -6.48 -6.91 2.24
C SER A 113 -7.55 -6.94 1.14
N GLU A 114 -8.81 -6.62 1.45
CA GLU A 114 -9.86 -6.56 0.44
C GLU A 114 -9.73 -5.38 -0.52
N TYR A 115 -9.20 -4.23 -0.04
CA TYR A 115 -8.93 -3.08 -0.90
C TYR A 115 -7.73 -3.30 -1.83
N CYS A 116 -6.68 -3.97 -1.34
CA CYS A 116 -5.35 -3.98 -1.95
C CYS A 116 -5.04 -5.23 -2.76
N LEU A 117 -5.39 -6.45 -2.28
CA LEU A 117 -5.07 -7.70 -2.98
C LEU A 117 -5.66 -7.80 -4.40
N PRO A 118 -6.84 -7.24 -4.71
CA PRO A 118 -7.34 -7.24 -6.08
C PRO A 118 -6.48 -6.50 -7.11
N TYR A 119 -5.59 -5.59 -6.71
CA TYR A 119 -4.63 -4.93 -7.60
C TYR A 119 -3.40 -5.77 -7.91
N VAL A 120 -3.05 -6.70 -7.01
CA VAL A 120 -1.80 -7.45 -7.05
C VAL A 120 -1.91 -8.62 -8.02
N LYS A 121 -0.97 -8.72 -8.98
CA LYS A 121 -0.87 -9.88 -9.87
C LYS A 121 -0.47 -11.15 -9.12
N VAL A 122 -0.82 -12.31 -9.63
CA VAL A 122 -0.32 -13.58 -9.08
C VAL A 122 1.21 -13.59 -9.13
N GLY A 123 1.82 -13.93 -8.00
CA GLY A 123 3.27 -13.81 -7.82
C GLY A 123 3.74 -12.48 -7.22
N GLY A 124 2.90 -11.44 -7.21
CA GLY A 124 3.16 -10.17 -6.52
C GLY A 124 2.85 -10.21 -5.02
N CYS A 125 2.93 -9.07 -4.36
CA CYS A 125 2.71 -8.93 -2.92
C CYS A 125 1.86 -7.71 -2.57
N PHE A 126 1.12 -7.80 -1.46
CA PHE A 126 0.60 -6.65 -0.74
C PHE A 126 1.40 -6.46 0.55
N ILE A 127 1.89 -5.24 0.81
CA ILE A 127 2.68 -4.90 1.99
C ILE A 127 2.10 -3.63 2.64
N PRO A 128 1.22 -3.76 3.65
CA PRO A 128 0.78 -2.64 4.47
C PRO A 128 1.88 -2.16 5.42
N TYR A 129 1.93 -0.85 5.63
CA TYR A 129 2.71 -0.20 6.68
C TYR A 129 1.88 -0.17 7.97
N LYS A 130 2.36 -0.82 9.01
CA LYS A 130 1.66 -0.98 10.28
C LYS A 130 2.50 -0.49 11.47
N SER A 131 1.83 -0.26 12.62
CA SER A 131 2.51 -0.04 13.90
C SER A 131 3.28 -1.28 14.36
N GLY A 132 4.09 -1.15 15.41
CA GLY A 132 4.88 -2.27 15.95
C GLY A 132 4.02 -3.43 16.44
N GLU A 133 2.88 -3.13 17.08
CA GLU A 133 1.95 -4.14 17.61
C GLU A 133 0.94 -4.55 16.53
N ILE A 134 1.09 -5.77 16.01
CA ILE A 134 0.31 -6.28 14.86
C ILE A 134 -0.29 -7.66 15.09
N ASP A 135 0.08 -8.36 16.16
CA ASP A 135 -0.19 -9.80 16.30
C ASP A 135 -1.68 -10.16 16.33
N GLU A 136 -2.51 -9.37 17.02
CA GLU A 136 -3.96 -9.55 17.04
C GLU A 136 -4.57 -9.29 15.65
N GLU A 137 -4.20 -8.17 15.05
CA GLU A 137 -4.68 -7.78 13.72
C GLU A 137 -4.27 -8.80 12.65
N LEU A 138 -3.04 -9.32 12.77
CA LEU A 138 -2.51 -10.37 11.90
C LEU A 138 -3.35 -11.65 11.99
N ASN A 139 -3.66 -12.11 13.20
CA ASN A 139 -4.46 -13.31 13.40
C ASN A 139 -5.86 -13.17 12.81
N ASN A 140 -6.50 -12.01 13.01
CA ASN A 140 -7.85 -11.73 12.52
C ASN A 140 -7.90 -11.60 10.99
N SER A 141 -6.77 -11.31 10.32
CA SER A 141 -6.73 -11.08 8.87
C SER A 141 -6.35 -12.31 8.04
N LYS A 142 -5.89 -13.40 8.65
CA LYS A 142 -5.45 -14.62 7.93
C LYS A 142 -6.52 -15.17 6.98
N LYS A 143 -7.76 -15.23 7.46
CA LYS A 143 -8.91 -15.71 6.69
C LYS A 143 -9.19 -14.79 5.49
N ALA A 144 -9.19 -13.46 5.72
CA ALA A 144 -9.39 -12.47 4.68
C ALA A 144 -8.33 -12.62 3.57
N ALA A 145 -7.05 -12.69 3.93
CA ALA A 145 -5.97 -12.88 2.97
C ALA A 145 -6.18 -14.13 2.11
N GLN A 146 -6.54 -15.28 2.72
CA GLN A 146 -6.78 -16.54 2.00
C GLN A 146 -7.97 -16.44 1.03
N ILE A 147 -9.09 -15.86 1.45
CA ILE A 147 -10.29 -15.67 0.63
C ILE A 147 -9.95 -14.83 -0.62
N LEU A 148 -9.07 -13.83 -0.46
CA LEU A 148 -8.67 -12.90 -1.52
C LEU A 148 -7.54 -13.44 -2.41
N GLY A 149 -7.09 -14.68 -2.18
CA GLY A 149 -6.06 -15.34 -2.97
C GLY A 149 -4.63 -15.08 -2.48
N GLY A 150 -4.47 -14.49 -1.30
CA GLY A 150 -3.19 -14.21 -0.66
C GLY A 150 -2.80 -15.22 0.41
N LYS A 151 -1.53 -15.18 0.80
CA LYS A 151 -0.97 -15.90 1.97
C LYS A 151 0.02 -14.99 2.68
N ILE A 152 -0.10 -14.86 3.98
CA ILE A 152 0.90 -14.17 4.79
C ILE A 152 2.20 -14.99 4.75
N GLU A 153 3.26 -14.40 4.23
CA GLU A 153 4.55 -15.03 3.99
C GLU A 153 5.60 -14.60 5.01
N GLU A 154 5.60 -13.31 5.35
CA GLU A 154 6.61 -12.72 6.22
C GLU A 154 6.00 -11.59 7.07
N VAL A 155 6.52 -11.43 8.27
CA VAL A 155 6.25 -10.27 9.15
C VAL A 155 7.58 -9.71 9.59
N VAL A 156 7.85 -8.46 9.23
CA VAL A 156 9.08 -7.75 9.61
C VAL A 156 8.73 -6.71 10.66
N LYS A 157 9.17 -6.92 11.90
CA LYS A 157 9.05 -5.94 13.00
C LYS A 157 10.38 -5.22 13.18
N PHE A 158 10.35 -3.90 13.32
CA PHE A 158 11.54 -3.07 13.50
C PHE A 158 11.20 -1.75 14.19
N GLN A 159 12.21 -1.00 14.57
CA GLN A 159 12.09 0.38 15.03
C GLN A 159 12.64 1.32 13.98
N LEU A 160 12.05 2.50 13.86
CA LEU A 160 12.63 3.57 13.03
C LEU A 160 13.98 3.99 13.65
N PRO A 161 15.00 4.29 12.83
CA PRO A 161 16.32 4.64 13.33
C PRO A 161 16.26 5.76 14.37
N ASP A 162 17.04 5.62 15.42
CA ASP A 162 17.19 6.60 16.51
C ASP A 162 15.87 7.02 17.20
N THR A 163 14.86 6.12 17.19
CA THR A 163 13.56 6.35 17.84
C THR A 163 13.02 5.08 18.51
N ASP A 164 12.04 5.27 19.42
CA ASP A 164 11.27 4.18 20.02
C ASP A 164 10.02 3.81 19.20
N ILE A 165 9.93 4.32 17.98
CA ILE A 165 8.75 4.12 17.12
C ILE A 165 8.81 2.75 16.45
N GLY A 166 8.03 1.79 16.97
CA GLY A 166 7.86 0.48 16.37
C GLY A 166 7.07 0.51 15.07
N ARG A 167 7.51 -0.30 14.12
CA ARG A 167 6.88 -0.53 12.82
C ARG A 167 6.82 -2.01 12.49
N SER A 168 5.86 -2.36 11.65
CA SER A 168 5.81 -3.69 11.06
C SER A 168 5.35 -3.67 9.62
N PHE A 169 5.90 -4.58 8.83
CA PHE A 169 5.39 -4.95 7.51
C PHE A 169 4.81 -6.35 7.57
N VAL A 170 3.68 -6.54 6.90
CA VAL A 170 3.09 -7.86 6.69
C VAL A 170 3.12 -8.16 5.20
N LYS A 171 4.03 -9.02 4.76
CA LYS A 171 4.12 -9.44 3.37
C LYS A 171 3.05 -10.50 3.08
N ILE A 172 2.05 -10.12 2.29
CA ILE A 172 0.99 -11.03 1.82
C ILE A 172 1.25 -11.34 0.36
N LYS A 173 1.73 -12.56 0.09
CA LYS A 173 2.01 -13.08 -1.26
C LYS A 173 0.70 -13.43 -1.96
N LYS A 174 0.53 -12.96 -3.20
CA LYS A 174 -0.61 -13.31 -4.04
C LYS A 174 -0.36 -14.65 -4.73
N ASN A 175 -1.11 -15.68 -4.36
CA ASN A 175 -0.94 -17.05 -4.87
C ASN A 175 -2.01 -17.43 -5.89
N LYS A 176 -3.17 -16.78 -5.85
CA LYS A 176 -4.33 -17.04 -6.72
C LYS A 176 -5.02 -15.75 -7.10
N ASN A 177 -5.71 -15.74 -8.23
CA ASN A 177 -6.58 -14.63 -8.61
C ASN A 177 -7.65 -14.38 -7.55
N THR A 178 -7.94 -13.12 -7.29
CA THR A 178 -9.05 -12.72 -6.41
C THR A 178 -10.37 -12.98 -7.14
N ALA A 179 -11.30 -13.70 -6.53
CA ALA A 179 -12.61 -13.96 -7.12
C ALA A 179 -13.33 -12.66 -7.52
N LYS A 180 -14.04 -12.65 -8.67
CA LYS A 180 -14.70 -11.47 -9.24
C LYS A 180 -15.68 -10.75 -8.31
N LYS A 181 -16.24 -11.45 -7.30
CA LYS A 181 -17.12 -10.86 -6.28
C LYS A 181 -16.39 -9.92 -5.30
N TYR A 182 -15.04 -9.94 -5.29
CA TYR A 182 -14.22 -9.05 -4.48
C TYR A 182 -13.48 -8.02 -5.35
N PRO A 183 -13.28 -6.82 -4.82
CA PRO A 183 -13.80 -6.33 -3.54
C PRO A 183 -15.32 -6.20 -3.58
N ARG A 184 -15.94 -6.32 -2.42
CA ARG A 184 -17.37 -6.06 -2.23
C ARG A 184 -17.71 -4.60 -2.53
N LYS A 185 -18.99 -4.25 -2.47
CA LYS A 185 -19.46 -2.88 -2.69
C LYS A 185 -18.73 -1.89 -1.76
N ALA A 186 -18.42 -0.70 -2.30
CA ALA A 186 -17.73 0.36 -1.57
C ALA A 186 -18.35 0.63 -0.18
N GLY A 187 -17.47 0.69 0.83
CA GLY A 187 -17.79 0.86 2.24
C GLY A 187 -18.20 -0.42 2.98
N LEU A 188 -18.53 -1.52 2.30
CA LEU A 188 -18.88 -2.79 2.97
C LEU A 188 -17.66 -3.45 3.65
N PRO A 189 -16.45 -3.47 3.04
CA PRO A 189 -15.28 -4.04 3.70
C PRO A 189 -14.92 -3.41 5.04
N ALA A 190 -15.18 -2.11 5.20
CA ALA A 190 -14.92 -1.42 6.46
C ALA A 190 -15.98 -1.69 7.54
N LYS A 191 -17.23 -1.92 7.13
CA LYS A 191 -18.34 -2.20 8.05
C LYS A 191 -18.35 -3.66 8.52
N GLU A 192 -18.01 -4.55 7.64
CA GLU A 192 -18.07 -6.01 7.82
C GLU A 192 -16.77 -6.63 7.26
N PRO A 193 -15.62 -6.54 7.98
CA PRO A 193 -14.37 -7.17 7.55
C PRO A 193 -14.53 -8.70 7.33
N LEU A 194 -13.79 -9.27 6.36
CA LEU A 194 -13.82 -10.71 6.03
C LEU A 194 -13.30 -11.61 7.15
#